data_c33fd46bc4c24a1f15cc6ea92c60390f
#
_entry.id   c33fd46bc4c24a1f15cc6ea92c60390f
#
_cell.length_a   1.000
_cell.length_b   1.000
_cell.length_c   1.000
_cell.angle_alpha   90.00
_cell.angle_beta   90.00
_cell.angle_gamma   90.00
#
_symmetry.space_group_name_H-M   'P 1'
#
loop_
_entity.id
_entity.type
_entity.pdbx_description
1 polymer ?
#
loop_
_entity_poly.entity_id
_entity_poly.type
_entity_poly.pdbx_seq_one_letter_code
_entity_poly.pdbx_strand_id
1 'polypeptide(L)'
;MSADELRELGEIADRLHQRGIRRIHTLAWRDLDDPDGGGSEVHADEFMKRWAAAGFDVLHRTSAAVGQPGESRRNGYDVIRRGSRYTVFPRAIAAETLHRMGPYDALVEIWNGVPWFSPIWCRKPRITFLHHVHGPMWDQMLPGPLAACGRALETRLAPPFYRRSPTVTPSEATREELLEIGFRPEHVTAVPNGTDARFSPGGRKSEHPSIVAVCRLAPVKRLGLLIDAAQIARAATPGLTLTIVGDGPSSAELEAKVHDIGAGAWIQFTGRVDQNDLVDLYRRSWLVVSASLAEGWGLSLTEGAGCGTASVATNIRGHRSSVVDGVTGVLAEPADLGDAIARVLANHALRDQLASAAEARVRSMTWDASALGILRVLAKTAQ
;
A
#
# COMPACT_ATOMS: atom_id res chain seq x y z
N MET A 1 -1.83 -7.29 -18.46
CA MET A 1 -1.86 -6.01 -19.21
C MET A 1 -2.74 -6.17 -20.41
N SER A 2 -3.69 -5.27 -20.63
CA SER A 2 -4.35 -5.24 -21.93
C SER A 2 -3.32 -4.76 -22.98
N ALA A 3 -3.46 -5.25 -24.22
CA ALA A 3 -2.58 -4.79 -25.31
C ALA A 3 -2.65 -3.25 -25.50
N ASP A 4 -3.80 -2.67 -25.16
CA ASP A 4 -4.04 -1.23 -25.25
C ASP A 4 -3.27 -0.45 -24.18
N GLU A 5 -3.21 -0.93 -22.94
CA GLU A 5 -2.42 -0.27 -21.86
C GLU A 5 -0.92 -0.29 -22.16
N LEU A 6 -0.41 -1.42 -22.68
CA LEU A 6 1.00 -1.52 -23.12
C LEU A 6 1.32 -0.54 -24.25
N ARG A 7 0.46 -0.49 -25.25
CA ARG A 7 0.65 0.44 -26.37
C ARG A 7 0.65 1.87 -25.88
N GLU A 8 -0.31 2.26 -25.04
CA GLU A 8 -0.39 3.63 -24.53
C GLU A 8 0.79 3.99 -23.63
N LEU A 9 1.27 3.05 -22.78
CA LEU A 9 2.48 3.25 -21.98
C LEU A 9 3.68 3.54 -22.89
N GLY A 10 3.85 2.76 -23.96
CA GLY A 10 4.90 2.98 -24.97
C GLY A 10 4.77 4.34 -25.67
N GLU A 11 3.58 4.70 -26.12
CA GLU A 11 3.32 5.98 -26.78
C GLU A 11 3.63 7.19 -25.87
N ILE A 12 3.32 7.09 -24.57
CA ILE A 12 3.65 8.15 -23.61
C ILE A 12 5.15 8.18 -23.36
N ALA A 13 5.80 7.03 -23.23
CA ALA A 13 7.25 6.93 -23.07
C ALA A 13 7.97 7.56 -24.28
N ASP A 14 7.58 7.23 -25.49
CA ASP A 14 8.15 7.80 -26.72
C ASP A 14 7.99 9.32 -26.77
N ARG A 15 6.81 9.86 -26.45
CA ARG A 15 6.59 11.31 -26.37
C ARG A 15 7.49 11.98 -25.33
N LEU A 16 7.68 11.37 -24.17
CA LEU A 16 8.56 11.88 -23.13
C LEU A 16 10.03 11.82 -23.58
N HIS A 17 10.45 10.73 -24.21
CA HIS A 17 11.80 10.60 -24.77
C HIS A 17 12.09 11.64 -25.85
N GLN A 18 11.14 11.93 -26.75
CA GLN A 18 11.24 12.99 -27.75
C GLN A 18 11.40 14.40 -27.13
N ARG A 19 10.86 14.60 -25.93
CA ARG A 19 11.01 15.82 -25.11
C ARG A 19 12.27 15.82 -24.23
N GLY A 20 13.13 14.83 -24.37
CA GLY A 20 14.39 14.72 -23.63
C GLY A 20 14.25 14.17 -22.21
N ILE A 21 13.07 13.63 -21.84
CA ILE A 21 12.87 13.00 -20.54
C ILE A 21 13.16 11.50 -20.66
N ARG A 22 14.32 11.10 -20.19
CA ARG A 22 14.81 9.72 -20.22
C ARG A 22 15.18 9.21 -18.85
N ARG A 23 15.69 10.08 -17.96
CA ARG A 23 16.16 9.73 -16.62
C ARG A 23 15.18 10.24 -15.58
N ILE A 24 14.65 9.31 -14.79
CA ILE A 24 13.69 9.61 -13.74
C ILE A 24 14.30 9.21 -12.39
N HIS A 25 14.49 10.20 -11.50
CA HIS A 25 14.86 9.92 -10.13
C HIS A 25 13.60 9.78 -9.27
N THR A 26 13.61 8.80 -8.37
CA THR A 26 12.55 8.59 -7.39
C THR A 26 13.12 8.66 -5.99
N LEU A 27 12.46 9.39 -5.10
CA LEU A 27 12.87 9.55 -3.71
C LEU A 27 11.86 8.87 -2.79
N ALA A 28 12.34 7.94 -1.96
CA ALA A 28 11.53 7.29 -0.94
C ALA A 28 12.30 7.20 0.38
N TRP A 29 11.57 7.21 1.49
CA TRP A 29 12.18 7.13 2.80
C TRP A 29 12.65 5.72 3.17
N ARG A 30 12.12 4.68 2.48
CA ARG A 30 12.38 3.28 2.77
C ARG A 30 12.45 2.44 1.50
N ASP A 31 13.27 1.42 1.50
CA ASP A 31 13.45 0.49 0.41
C ASP A 31 12.49 -0.70 0.50
N LEU A 32 12.22 -1.37 -0.63
CA LEU A 32 11.45 -2.61 -0.68
C LEU A 32 12.11 -3.74 0.14
N ASP A 33 13.45 -3.80 0.13
CA ASP A 33 14.21 -4.83 0.86
C ASP A 33 14.41 -4.47 2.35
N ASP A 34 13.85 -3.37 2.83
CA ASP A 34 13.82 -3.07 4.26
C ASP A 34 12.92 -4.08 4.98
N PRO A 35 13.33 -4.67 6.11
CA PRO A 35 12.51 -5.61 6.89
C PRO A 35 11.11 -5.08 7.24
N ASP A 36 10.99 -3.75 7.38
CA ASP A 36 9.72 -3.08 7.64
C ASP A 36 8.99 -2.64 6.34
N GLY A 37 9.46 -3.04 5.17
CA GLY A 37 8.83 -2.76 3.88
C GLY A 37 7.36 -3.20 3.84
N GLY A 38 6.53 -2.45 3.14
CA GLY A 38 5.09 -2.67 3.06
C GLY A 38 4.51 -2.30 1.70
N GLY A 39 3.21 -2.03 1.66
CA GLY A 39 2.49 -1.76 0.42
C GLY A 39 3.00 -0.56 -0.38
N SER A 40 3.51 0.48 0.27
CA SER A 40 4.07 1.66 -0.40
C SER A 40 5.36 1.34 -1.19
N GLU A 41 6.19 0.47 -0.62
CA GLU A 41 7.44 0.03 -1.24
C GLU A 41 7.17 -0.94 -2.41
N VAL A 42 6.19 -1.84 -2.26
CA VAL A 42 5.71 -2.71 -3.35
C VAL A 42 5.16 -1.85 -4.49
N HIS A 43 4.32 -0.87 -4.19
CA HIS A 43 3.77 0.03 -5.20
C HIS A 43 4.87 0.80 -5.95
N ALA A 44 5.89 1.29 -5.22
CA ALA A 44 7.02 1.98 -5.83
C ALA A 44 7.80 1.07 -6.80
N ASP A 45 8.11 -0.17 -6.40
CA ASP A 45 8.76 -1.16 -7.26
C ASP A 45 7.92 -1.44 -8.51
N GLU A 46 6.61 -1.61 -8.33
CA GLU A 46 5.69 -1.98 -9.41
C GLU A 46 5.63 -0.95 -10.53
N PHE A 47 5.60 0.36 -10.24
CA PHE A 47 5.63 1.35 -11.30
C PHE A 47 7.04 1.58 -11.86
N MET A 48 8.09 1.56 -11.03
CA MET A 48 9.47 1.77 -11.47
C MET A 48 9.95 0.69 -12.44
N LYS A 49 9.67 -0.59 -12.16
CA LYS A 49 10.07 -1.68 -13.06
C LYS A 49 9.37 -1.61 -14.43
N ARG A 50 8.14 -1.12 -14.47
CA ARG A 50 7.39 -0.93 -15.71
C ARG A 50 7.93 0.24 -16.52
N TRP A 51 8.30 1.32 -15.87
CA TRP A 51 8.94 2.44 -16.52
C TRP A 51 10.34 2.08 -17.03
N ALA A 52 11.11 1.32 -16.27
CA ALA A 52 12.38 0.77 -16.74
C ALA A 52 12.19 -0.14 -17.97
N ALA A 53 11.18 -1.00 -17.97
CA ALA A 53 10.83 -1.82 -19.11
C ALA A 53 10.35 -1.01 -20.34
N ALA A 54 9.77 0.19 -20.12
CA ALA A 54 9.40 1.13 -21.17
C ALA A 54 10.57 2.03 -21.65
N GLY A 55 11.79 1.74 -21.21
CA GLY A 55 13.02 2.41 -21.69
C GLY A 55 13.45 3.63 -20.88
N PHE A 56 12.84 3.91 -19.73
CA PHE A 56 13.34 4.95 -18.83
C PHE A 56 14.54 4.43 -18.01
N ASP A 57 15.53 5.30 -17.85
CA ASP A 57 16.62 5.11 -16.87
C ASP A 57 16.12 5.58 -15.50
N VAL A 58 15.73 4.63 -14.64
CA VAL A 58 15.13 4.93 -13.33
C VAL A 58 16.16 4.72 -12.24
N LEU A 59 16.36 5.73 -11.39
CA LEU A 59 17.19 5.67 -10.21
C LEU A 59 16.35 5.90 -8.95
N HIS A 60 16.33 4.92 -8.08
CA HIS A 60 15.62 4.96 -6.80
C HIS A 60 16.54 5.31 -5.65
N ARG A 61 16.28 6.42 -4.96
CA ARG A 61 17.03 6.88 -3.80
C ARG A 61 16.24 6.68 -2.51
N THR A 62 16.84 5.92 -1.57
CA THR A 62 16.17 5.53 -0.33
C THR A 62 17.12 5.48 0.87
N SER A 63 16.60 5.23 2.09
CA SER A 63 17.42 4.99 3.28
C SER A 63 18.19 3.67 3.18
N ALA A 64 19.19 3.51 4.02
CA ALA A 64 19.90 2.25 4.19
C ALA A 64 18.93 1.18 4.75
N ALA A 65 18.98 -0.01 4.19
CA ALA A 65 18.26 -1.19 4.66
C ALA A 65 19.25 -2.19 5.26
N VAL A 66 18.86 -2.83 6.35
CA VAL A 66 19.73 -3.76 7.09
C VAL A 66 20.09 -4.95 6.21
N GLY A 67 21.39 -5.26 6.13
CA GLY A 67 21.89 -6.38 5.34
C GLY A 67 21.96 -6.15 3.82
N GLN A 68 21.55 -4.96 3.34
CA GLN A 68 21.51 -4.63 1.92
C GLN A 68 22.71 -3.75 1.51
N PRO A 69 23.26 -3.93 0.29
CA PRO A 69 24.33 -3.07 -0.23
C PRO A 69 23.85 -1.65 -0.43
N GLY A 70 24.76 -0.68 -0.32
CA GLY A 70 24.47 0.74 -0.54
C GLY A 70 23.99 1.07 -1.96
N GLU A 71 24.35 0.25 -2.93
CA GLU A 71 23.96 0.37 -4.34
C GLU A 71 23.63 -1.02 -4.89
N SER A 72 22.58 -1.11 -5.68
CA SER A 72 22.18 -2.36 -6.35
C SER A 72 21.34 -2.04 -7.59
N ARG A 73 21.13 -3.06 -8.44
CA ARG A 73 20.16 -3.00 -9.54
C ARG A 73 19.09 -4.05 -9.31
N ARG A 74 17.84 -3.67 -9.46
CA ARG A 74 16.67 -4.53 -9.23
C ARG A 74 15.61 -4.23 -10.29
N ASN A 75 15.02 -5.27 -10.87
CA ASN A 75 13.88 -5.15 -11.81
C ASN A 75 14.08 -4.12 -12.94
N GLY A 76 15.34 -3.94 -13.41
CA GLY A 76 15.68 -3.00 -14.49
C GLY A 76 16.01 -1.57 -14.06
N TYR A 77 15.93 -1.23 -12.77
CA TYR A 77 16.26 0.09 -12.25
C TYR A 77 17.39 0.05 -11.19
N ASP A 78 18.06 1.18 -11.00
CA ASP A 78 19.14 1.32 -10.04
C ASP A 78 18.62 1.81 -8.68
N VAL A 79 19.21 1.32 -7.59
CA VAL A 79 18.83 1.66 -6.22
C VAL A 79 20.06 2.17 -5.46
N ILE A 80 19.92 3.36 -4.85
CA ILE A 80 20.93 3.94 -3.95
C ILE A 80 20.36 4.03 -2.54
N ARG A 81 20.97 3.32 -1.59
CA ARG A 81 20.60 3.27 -0.18
C ARG A 81 21.63 4.02 0.65
N ARG A 82 21.29 5.21 1.16
CA ARG A 82 22.22 6.01 1.98
C ARG A 82 21.47 6.82 3.03
N GLY A 83 21.99 6.82 4.26
CA GLY A 83 21.40 7.48 5.43
C GLY A 83 20.39 6.62 6.16
N SER A 84 20.05 7.02 7.38
CA SER A 84 18.98 6.41 8.16
C SER A 84 17.61 6.86 7.66
N ARG A 85 16.52 6.28 8.21
CA ARG A 85 15.14 6.71 7.95
C ARG A 85 14.87 8.21 8.19
N TYR A 86 15.70 8.88 9.01
CA TYR A 86 15.58 10.31 9.29
C TYR A 86 16.55 11.16 8.47
N THR A 87 17.77 10.67 8.26
CA THR A 87 18.81 11.42 7.55
C THR A 87 18.75 11.27 6.05
N VAL A 88 17.93 10.37 5.50
CA VAL A 88 17.74 10.19 4.06
C VAL A 88 17.24 11.47 3.40
N PHE A 89 16.31 12.19 4.01
CA PHE A 89 15.73 13.41 3.46
C PHE A 89 16.77 14.49 3.16
N PRO A 90 17.49 15.08 4.15
CA PRO A 90 18.47 16.11 3.86
C PRO A 90 19.61 15.60 2.98
N ARG A 91 20.01 14.32 3.10
CA ARG A 91 21.09 13.75 2.29
C ARG A 91 20.69 13.59 0.82
N ALA A 92 19.47 13.14 0.54
CA ALA A 92 18.99 13.00 -0.83
C ALA A 92 18.75 14.36 -1.47
N ILE A 93 18.14 15.32 -0.76
CA ILE A 93 17.97 16.70 -1.25
C ILE A 93 19.31 17.33 -1.60
N ALA A 94 20.30 17.21 -0.71
CA ALA A 94 21.64 17.73 -0.98
C ALA A 94 22.33 17.02 -2.15
N ALA A 95 22.15 15.69 -2.28
CA ALA A 95 22.73 14.93 -3.37
C ALA A 95 22.11 15.32 -4.73
N GLU A 96 20.79 15.52 -4.78
CA GLU A 96 20.09 15.98 -6.00
C GLU A 96 20.47 17.42 -6.38
N THR A 97 20.43 18.34 -5.42
CA THR A 97 20.75 19.75 -5.68
C THR A 97 22.21 19.97 -6.10
N LEU A 98 23.12 19.11 -5.63
CA LEU A 98 24.54 19.12 -5.99
C LEU A 98 24.87 18.18 -7.17
N HIS A 99 23.88 17.60 -7.81
CA HIS A 99 24.03 16.64 -8.93
C HIS A 99 24.96 15.46 -8.65
N ARG A 100 25.05 15.02 -7.38
CA ARG A 100 25.92 13.91 -6.93
C ARG A 100 25.37 12.52 -7.25
N MET A 101 24.12 12.43 -7.70
CA MET A 101 23.49 11.20 -8.18
C MET A 101 23.38 11.14 -9.71
N GLY A 102 24.07 12.06 -10.40
CA GLY A 102 24.01 12.20 -11.85
C GLY A 102 22.89 13.13 -12.33
N PRO A 103 22.80 13.35 -13.63
CA PRO A 103 21.73 14.16 -14.21
C PRO A 103 20.41 13.39 -14.20
N TYR A 104 19.30 14.10 -14.04
CA TYR A 104 17.94 13.59 -14.19
C TYR A 104 17.07 14.58 -14.99
N ASP A 105 16.02 14.07 -15.59
CA ASP A 105 15.10 14.85 -16.42
C ASP A 105 13.75 15.06 -15.72
N ALA A 106 13.37 14.13 -14.84
CA ALA A 106 12.15 14.21 -14.05
C ALA A 106 12.34 13.61 -12.64
N LEU A 107 11.51 14.03 -11.70
CA LEU A 107 11.56 13.61 -10.30
C LEU A 107 10.20 13.08 -9.85
N VAL A 108 10.21 11.97 -9.11
CA VAL A 108 9.06 11.48 -8.35
C VAL A 108 9.44 11.44 -6.88
N GLU A 109 8.78 12.22 -6.05
CA GLU A 109 8.92 12.07 -4.62
C GLU A 109 7.79 11.23 -4.05
N ILE A 110 8.14 10.20 -3.26
CA ILE A 110 7.18 9.41 -2.51
C ILE A 110 7.14 9.97 -1.10
N TRP A 111 6.06 10.68 -0.81
CA TRP A 111 5.85 11.29 0.50
C TRP A 111 5.14 10.30 1.42
N ASN A 112 5.85 9.88 2.45
CA ASN A 112 5.35 8.98 3.49
C ASN A 112 5.65 9.62 4.85
N GLY A 113 4.73 10.42 5.37
CA GLY A 113 4.84 11.20 6.59
C GLY A 113 5.65 12.48 6.44
N VAL A 114 6.94 12.39 6.15
CA VAL A 114 7.83 13.55 5.98
C VAL A 114 7.94 13.93 4.51
N PRO A 115 7.63 15.19 4.14
CA PRO A 115 7.75 15.68 2.77
C PRO A 115 9.22 15.91 2.38
N TRP A 116 9.51 15.79 1.09
CA TRP A 116 10.83 16.08 0.51
C TRP A 116 11.00 17.55 0.12
N PHE A 117 9.93 18.32 0.14
CA PHE A 117 9.91 19.72 -0.28
C PHE A 117 10.43 19.94 -1.71
N SER A 118 10.26 18.99 -2.60
CA SER A 118 10.72 19.10 -3.98
C SER A 118 10.19 20.33 -4.71
N PRO A 119 8.98 20.88 -4.43
CA PRO A 119 8.52 22.12 -5.02
C PRO A 119 9.44 23.33 -4.79
N ILE A 120 10.26 23.29 -3.73
CA ILE A 120 11.15 24.39 -3.37
C ILE A 120 12.46 24.34 -4.16
N TRP A 121 13.04 23.14 -4.32
CA TRP A 121 14.40 22.99 -4.84
C TRP A 121 14.48 22.34 -6.23
N CYS A 122 13.50 21.54 -6.66
CA CYS A 122 13.49 20.88 -7.96
C CYS A 122 12.83 21.78 -9.02
N ARG A 123 13.54 22.06 -10.10
CA ARG A 123 13.05 22.84 -11.26
C ARG A 123 12.65 21.98 -12.46
N LYS A 124 12.91 20.68 -12.40
CA LYS A 124 12.54 19.72 -13.44
C LYS A 124 11.06 19.31 -13.32
N PRO A 125 10.47 18.75 -14.38
CA PRO A 125 9.19 18.06 -14.28
C PRO A 125 9.17 17.13 -13.08
N ARG A 126 8.10 17.22 -12.27
CA ARG A 126 8.02 16.42 -11.05
C ARG A 126 6.59 16.11 -10.67
N ILE A 127 6.43 15.00 -9.97
CA ILE A 127 5.19 14.63 -9.29
C ILE A 127 5.48 14.22 -7.85
N THR A 128 4.48 14.41 -7.00
CA THR A 128 4.47 13.87 -5.63
C THR A 128 3.55 12.66 -5.60
N PHE A 129 4.00 11.53 -5.03
CA PHE A 129 3.12 10.42 -4.71
C PHE A 129 2.88 10.37 -3.21
N LEU A 130 1.62 10.45 -2.78
CA LEU A 130 1.24 10.40 -1.38
C LEU A 130 0.24 9.28 -1.14
N HIS A 131 0.66 8.25 -0.37
CA HIS A 131 -0.14 7.06 -0.15
C HIS A 131 -1.32 7.28 0.82
N HIS A 132 -1.13 8.06 1.85
CA HIS A 132 -2.15 8.43 2.85
C HIS A 132 -1.64 9.60 3.69
N VAL A 133 -2.55 10.33 4.29
CA VAL A 133 -2.24 11.32 5.32
C VAL A 133 -2.11 10.58 6.66
N HIS A 134 -0.97 10.74 7.33
CA HIS A 134 -0.71 10.02 8.59
C HIS A 134 -1.65 10.46 9.70
N GLY A 135 -1.93 11.77 9.80
CA GLY A 135 -2.89 12.29 10.77
C GLY A 135 -2.67 11.73 12.20
N PRO A 136 -3.65 11.00 12.77
CA PRO A 136 -3.54 10.40 14.10
C PRO A 136 -2.48 9.30 14.22
N MET A 137 -1.97 8.74 13.12
CA MET A 137 -0.92 7.70 13.17
C MET A 137 0.38 8.23 13.77
N TRP A 138 0.63 9.53 13.68
CA TRP A 138 1.80 10.15 14.29
C TRP A 138 1.89 9.87 15.79
N ASP A 139 0.75 9.82 16.49
CA ASP A 139 0.70 9.54 17.93
C ASP A 139 1.09 8.10 18.28
N GLN A 140 0.99 7.17 17.33
CA GLN A 140 1.43 5.78 17.51
C GLN A 140 2.90 5.57 17.13
N MET A 141 3.47 6.47 16.33
CA MET A 141 4.83 6.36 15.81
C MET A 141 5.86 7.13 16.63
N LEU A 142 5.45 8.24 17.27
CA LEU A 142 6.35 9.17 17.93
C LEU A 142 5.81 9.62 19.29
N PRO A 143 6.67 9.99 20.23
CA PRO A 143 6.25 10.64 21.49
C PRO A 143 5.47 11.95 21.23
N GLY A 144 4.53 12.30 22.11
CA GLY A 144 3.57 13.39 21.96
C GLY A 144 4.06 14.68 21.31
N PRO A 145 5.14 15.33 21.79
CA PRO A 145 5.64 16.56 21.17
C PRO A 145 6.12 16.37 19.72
N LEU A 146 6.80 15.25 19.42
CA LEU A 146 7.26 14.93 18.07
C LEU A 146 6.11 14.54 17.15
N ALA A 147 5.11 13.83 17.67
CA ALA A 147 3.88 13.52 16.95
C ALA A 147 3.12 14.80 16.56
N ALA A 148 3.02 15.77 17.47
CA ALA A 148 2.42 17.07 17.20
C ALA A 148 3.20 17.84 16.11
N CYS A 149 4.53 17.81 16.14
CA CYS A 149 5.37 18.39 15.09
C CYS A 149 5.15 17.68 13.74
N GLY A 150 5.10 16.35 13.72
CA GLY A 150 4.83 15.57 12.50
C GLY A 150 3.47 15.93 11.89
N ARG A 151 2.41 15.97 12.70
CA ARG A 151 1.07 16.41 12.25
C ARG A 151 1.09 17.83 11.71
N ALA A 152 1.72 18.78 12.43
CA ALA A 152 1.80 20.17 11.98
C ALA A 152 2.57 20.29 10.66
N LEU A 153 3.67 19.53 10.51
CA LEU A 153 4.45 19.48 9.29
C LEU A 153 3.57 18.98 8.11
N GLU A 154 2.89 17.86 8.30
CA GLU A 154 2.10 17.20 7.25
C GLU A 154 0.84 18.01 6.87
N THR A 155 0.11 18.55 7.86
CA THR A 155 -1.21 19.12 7.61
C THR A 155 -1.25 20.64 7.50
N ARG A 156 -0.19 21.35 7.94
CA ARG A 156 -0.16 22.84 7.97
C ARG A 156 1.04 23.43 7.24
N LEU A 157 2.25 22.90 7.50
CA LEU A 157 3.48 23.54 7.01
C LEU A 157 3.83 23.12 5.58
N ALA A 158 3.64 21.86 5.21
CA ALA A 158 3.96 21.37 3.88
C ALA A 158 2.90 21.75 2.81
N PRO A 159 1.58 21.64 3.05
CA PRO A 159 0.56 21.86 2.03
C PRO A 159 0.68 23.16 1.24
N PRO A 160 1.04 24.33 1.82
CA PRO A 160 1.22 25.56 1.06
C PRO A 160 2.24 25.45 -0.10
N PHE A 161 3.26 24.61 0.04
CA PHE A 161 4.25 24.38 -1.01
C PHE A 161 3.78 23.39 -2.08
N TYR A 162 2.91 22.44 -1.71
CA TYR A 162 2.45 21.34 -2.56
C TYR A 162 1.11 21.58 -3.21
N ARG A 163 0.29 22.50 -2.73
CA ARG A 163 -1.09 22.70 -3.19
C ARG A 163 -1.27 22.90 -4.69
N ARG A 164 -0.20 23.27 -5.41
CA ARG A 164 -0.16 23.42 -6.88
C ARG A 164 0.76 22.41 -7.55
N SER A 165 1.34 21.48 -6.80
CA SER A 165 2.17 20.43 -7.36
C SER A 165 1.31 19.26 -7.84
N PRO A 166 1.58 18.71 -9.03
CA PRO A 166 0.93 17.51 -9.47
C PRO A 166 1.18 16.37 -8.47
N THR A 167 0.10 15.90 -7.89
CA THR A 167 0.12 14.90 -6.82
C THR A 167 -0.71 13.69 -7.24
N VAL A 168 -0.16 12.52 -7.04
CA VAL A 168 -0.84 11.23 -7.25
C VAL A 168 -1.10 10.57 -5.91
N THR A 169 -2.24 9.92 -5.79
CA THR A 169 -2.64 9.19 -4.59
C THR A 169 -3.36 7.89 -4.98
N PRO A 170 -3.35 6.84 -4.16
CA PRO A 170 -3.90 5.55 -4.55
C PRO A 170 -5.43 5.51 -4.56
N SER A 171 -6.12 6.52 -4.03
CA SER A 171 -7.57 6.45 -3.86
C SER A 171 -8.26 7.81 -3.83
N GLU A 172 -9.56 7.83 -4.16
CA GLU A 172 -10.39 9.03 -3.98
C GLU A 172 -10.49 9.43 -2.51
N ALA A 173 -10.52 8.46 -1.59
CA ALA A 173 -10.53 8.75 -0.16
C ALA A 173 -9.27 9.52 0.30
N THR A 174 -8.09 9.10 -0.16
CA THR A 174 -6.85 9.86 0.12
C THR A 174 -6.83 11.19 -0.63
N ARG A 175 -7.44 11.26 -1.83
CA ARG A 175 -7.60 12.53 -2.54
C ARG A 175 -8.42 13.52 -1.71
N GLU A 176 -9.54 13.09 -1.15
CA GLU A 176 -10.36 13.91 -0.25
C GLU A 176 -9.57 14.40 0.97
N GLU A 177 -8.79 13.53 1.62
CA GLU A 177 -7.90 13.91 2.73
C GLU A 177 -6.91 15.02 2.32
N LEU A 178 -6.35 14.93 1.11
CA LEU A 178 -5.44 15.94 0.60
C LEU A 178 -6.15 17.28 0.35
N LEU A 179 -7.38 17.24 -0.15
CA LEU A 179 -8.19 18.46 -0.31
C LEU A 179 -8.52 19.10 1.04
N GLU A 180 -8.84 18.31 2.07
CA GLU A 180 -9.09 18.78 3.43
C GLU A 180 -7.89 19.55 4.03
N ILE A 181 -6.66 19.14 3.71
CA ILE A 181 -5.44 19.82 4.16
C ILE A 181 -4.92 20.92 3.20
N GLY A 182 -5.71 21.26 2.18
CA GLY A 182 -5.50 22.44 1.33
C GLY A 182 -4.81 22.21 -0.01
N PHE A 183 -4.71 20.97 -0.49
CA PHE A 183 -4.35 20.69 -1.88
C PHE A 183 -5.47 21.13 -2.83
N ARG A 184 -5.14 21.50 -4.06
CA ARG A 184 -6.13 21.92 -5.05
C ARG A 184 -6.62 20.74 -5.87
N PRO A 185 -7.95 20.62 -6.12
CA PRO A 185 -8.54 19.47 -6.81
C PRO A 185 -7.94 19.17 -8.18
N GLU A 186 -7.60 20.22 -8.93
CA GLU A 186 -7.04 20.11 -10.27
C GLU A 186 -5.59 19.57 -10.32
N HIS A 187 -4.93 19.52 -9.16
CA HIS A 187 -3.56 19.02 -9.03
C HIS A 187 -3.46 17.64 -8.35
N VAL A 188 -4.58 17.09 -7.88
CA VAL A 188 -4.59 15.76 -7.21
C VAL A 188 -5.33 14.75 -8.08
N THR A 189 -4.61 13.70 -8.49
CA THR A 189 -5.16 12.62 -9.30
C THR A 189 -5.13 11.31 -8.51
N ALA A 190 -6.28 10.66 -8.37
CA ALA A 190 -6.34 9.31 -7.83
C ALA A 190 -5.98 8.29 -8.91
N VAL A 191 -5.01 7.45 -8.62
CA VAL A 191 -4.57 6.33 -9.47
C VAL A 191 -4.57 5.07 -8.61
N PRO A 192 -5.54 4.16 -8.77
CA PRO A 192 -5.64 2.96 -7.94
C PRO A 192 -4.39 2.10 -7.98
N ASN A 193 -4.10 1.46 -6.85
CA ASN A 193 -3.09 0.42 -6.80
C ASN A 193 -3.50 -0.78 -7.66
N GLY A 194 -2.50 -1.47 -8.20
CA GLY A 194 -2.72 -2.72 -8.93
C GLY A 194 -2.81 -3.93 -7.99
N THR A 195 -3.28 -5.02 -8.56
CA THR A 195 -3.19 -6.36 -7.99
C THR A 195 -2.38 -7.22 -8.95
N ASP A 196 -1.42 -7.99 -8.42
CA ASP A 196 -0.58 -8.87 -9.24
C ASP A 196 -1.44 -10.01 -9.82
N ALA A 197 -1.22 -10.36 -11.09
CA ALA A 197 -1.97 -11.40 -11.80
C ALA A 197 -1.84 -12.80 -11.18
N ARG A 198 -0.82 -13.04 -10.34
CA ARG A 198 -0.69 -14.28 -9.57
C ARG A 198 -1.84 -14.48 -8.58
N PHE A 199 -2.39 -13.40 -8.04
CA PHE A 199 -3.61 -13.44 -7.23
C PHE A 199 -4.81 -13.64 -8.15
N SER A 200 -5.08 -14.88 -8.45
CA SER A 200 -6.14 -15.35 -9.36
C SER A 200 -6.93 -16.47 -8.71
N PRO A 201 -8.21 -16.64 -9.08
CA PRO A 201 -9.03 -17.72 -8.53
C PRO A 201 -8.42 -19.09 -8.79
N GLY A 202 -8.72 -20.05 -7.93
CA GLY A 202 -8.25 -21.44 -8.07
C GLY A 202 -8.27 -22.21 -6.76
N GLY A 203 -7.97 -23.50 -6.85
CA GLY A 203 -7.98 -24.38 -5.68
C GLY A 203 -9.38 -24.62 -5.11
N ARG A 204 -9.44 -25.16 -3.91
CA ARG A 204 -10.67 -25.39 -3.15
C ARG A 204 -10.65 -24.61 -1.84
N LYS A 205 -11.78 -24.09 -1.42
CA LYS A 205 -11.96 -23.54 -0.07
C LYS A 205 -11.74 -24.66 0.95
N SER A 206 -11.21 -24.33 2.12
CA SER A 206 -11.07 -25.27 3.23
C SER A 206 -12.41 -25.87 3.59
N GLU A 207 -12.39 -27.11 4.08
CA GLU A 207 -13.59 -27.81 4.52
C GLU A 207 -14.22 -27.13 5.74
N HIS A 208 -13.39 -26.53 6.58
CA HIS A 208 -13.80 -25.82 7.78
C HIS A 208 -13.72 -24.31 7.59
N PRO A 209 -14.55 -23.55 8.29
CA PRO A 209 -14.50 -22.08 8.29
C PRO A 209 -13.09 -21.57 8.61
N SER A 210 -12.58 -20.69 7.77
CA SER A 210 -11.23 -20.16 7.91
C SER A 210 -11.14 -18.69 7.51
N ILE A 211 -10.44 -17.91 8.30
CA ILE A 211 -10.14 -16.52 7.99
C ILE A 211 -8.64 -16.30 7.93
N VAL A 212 -8.19 -15.45 7.06
CA VAL A 212 -6.79 -15.04 6.93
C VAL A 212 -6.65 -13.55 7.10
N ALA A 213 -5.62 -13.12 7.84
CA ALA A 213 -5.19 -11.74 7.94
C ALA A 213 -3.74 -11.64 7.48
N VAL A 214 -3.48 -10.77 6.50
CA VAL A 214 -2.15 -10.61 5.91
C VAL A 214 -1.71 -9.17 6.09
N CYS A 215 -0.73 -8.92 6.96
CA CYS A 215 -0.21 -7.58 7.20
C CYS A 215 1.10 -7.63 8.00
N ARG A 216 1.78 -6.49 8.09
CA ARG A 216 2.83 -6.31 9.08
C ARG A 216 2.23 -6.30 10.49
N LEU A 217 2.83 -7.03 11.44
CA LEU A 217 2.35 -7.09 12.82
C LEU A 217 2.75 -5.80 13.59
N ALA A 218 1.99 -4.74 13.38
CA ALA A 218 2.23 -3.40 13.93
C ALA A 218 0.96 -2.83 14.58
N PRO A 219 1.09 -1.91 15.56
CA PRO A 219 -0.07 -1.38 16.31
C PRO A 219 -1.18 -0.82 15.42
N VAL A 220 -0.85 -0.16 14.31
CA VAL A 220 -1.82 0.39 13.35
C VAL A 220 -2.72 -0.68 12.72
N LYS A 221 -2.30 -1.96 12.69
CA LYS A 221 -3.09 -3.07 12.14
C LYS A 221 -4.09 -3.66 13.13
N ARG A 222 -4.00 -3.28 14.41
CA ARG A 222 -4.94 -3.65 15.47
C ARG A 222 -5.28 -5.15 15.50
N LEU A 223 -4.25 -6.00 15.36
CA LEU A 223 -4.46 -7.45 15.36
C LEU A 223 -5.02 -7.98 16.69
N GLY A 224 -4.81 -7.28 17.81
CA GLY A 224 -5.49 -7.57 19.07
C GLY A 224 -7.02 -7.49 18.94
N LEU A 225 -7.54 -6.46 18.26
CA LEU A 225 -8.96 -6.33 17.93
C LEU A 225 -9.43 -7.45 16.99
N LEU A 226 -8.61 -7.82 16.01
CA LEU A 226 -8.95 -8.93 15.13
C LEU A 226 -9.09 -10.26 15.88
N ILE A 227 -8.18 -10.54 16.81
CA ILE A 227 -8.23 -11.75 17.65
C ILE A 227 -9.53 -11.76 18.47
N ASP A 228 -9.91 -10.64 19.09
CA ASP A 228 -11.16 -10.52 19.86
C ASP A 228 -12.40 -10.70 18.95
N ALA A 229 -12.39 -10.08 17.77
CA ALA A 229 -13.45 -10.26 16.78
C ALA A 229 -13.56 -11.71 16.28
N ALA A 230 -12.42 -12.38 16.08
CA ALA A 230 -12.39 -13.79 15.70
C ALA A 230 -12.95 -14.72 16.81
N GLN A 231 -12.74 -14.39 18.07
CA GLN A 231 -13.37 -15.13 19.20
C GLN A 231 -14.89 -15.01 19.16
N ILE A 232 -15.42 -13.79 18.93
CA ILE A 232 -16.87 -13.56 18.79
C ILE A 232 -17.41 -14.40 17.62
N ALA A 233 -16.77 -14.30 16.45
CA ALA A 233 -17.17 -15.06 15.27
C ALA A 233 -17.11 -16.57 15.48
N ARG A 234 -16.09 -17.07 16.20
CA ARG A 234 -15.93 -18.50 16.49
C ARG A 234 -17.04 -19.03 17.41
N ALA A 235 -17.52 -18.23 18.34
CA ALA A 235 -18.64 -18.63 19.20
C ALA A 235 -19.92 -18.92 18.37
N ALA A 236 -20.13 -18.18 17.28
CA ALA A 236 -21.24 -18.37 16.35
C ALA A 236 -20.92 -19.37 15.22
N THR A 237 -19.65 -19.65 14.95
CA THR A 237 -19.19 -20.52 13.86
C THR A 237 -18.17 -21.54 14.39
N PRO A 238 -18.63 -22.65 14.99
CA PRO A 238 -17.74 -23.68 15.53
C PRO A 238 -16.77 -24.21 14.45
N GLY A 239 -15.54 -24.49 14.85
CA GLY A 239 -14.50 -24.96 13.93
C GLY A 239 -13.77 -23.86 13.16
N LEU A 240 -14.11 -22.56 13.36
CA LEU A 240 -13.40 -21.45 12.74
C LEU A 240 -11.91 -21.45 13.11
N THR A 241 -11.07 -21.21 12.12
CA THR A 241 -9.62 -21.02 12.28
C THR A 241 -9.22 -19.63 11.80
N LEU A 242 -8.18 -19.05 12.42
CA LEU A 242 -7.56 -17.78 12.00
C LEU A 242 -6.09 -18.01 11.68
N THR A 243 -5.67 -17.64 10.48
CA THR A 243 -4.26 -17.59 10.08
C THR A 243 -3.81 -16.13 9.97
N ILE A 244 -2.78 -15.77 10.74
CA ILE A 244 -2.16 -14.44 10.70
C ILE A 244 -0.81 -14.57 9.99
N VAL A 245 -0.70 -13.90 8.84
CA VAL A 245 0.49 -13.91 7.98
C VAL A 245 1.22 -12.59 8.08
N GLY A 246 2.51 -12.67 8.31
CA GLY A 246 3.40 -11.52 8.41
C GLY A 246 4.23 -11.54 9.68
N ASP A 247 5.02 -10.49 9.85
CA ASP A 247 5.92 -10.30 10.97
C ASP A 247 5.92 -8.83 11.39
N GLY A 248 6.42 -8.53 12.58
CA GLY A 248 6.53 -7.15 13.03
C GLY A 248 6.66 -6.96 14.55
N PRO A 249 6.78 -5.71 14.99
CA PRO A 249 7.10 -5.40 16.39
C PRO A 249 6.04 -5.87 17.41
N SER A 250 4.81 -6.15 16.98
CA SER A 250 3.75 -6.63 17.86
C SER A 250 3.67 -8.15 17.98
N SER A 251 4.55 -8.93 17.32
CA SER A 251 4.48 -10.39 17.28
C SER A 251 4.42 -11.02 18.68
N ALA A 252 5.37 -10.70 19.54
CA ALA A 252 5.43 -11.30 20.89
C ALA A 252 4.20 -10.96 21.76
N GLU A 253 3.70 -9.73 21.67
CA GLU A 253 2.48 -9.30 22.40
C GLU A 253 1.25 -10.08 21.92
N LEU A 254 1.12 -10.27 20.61
CA LEU A 254 -0.02 -10.98 20.01
C LEU A 254 0.03 -12.49 20.31
N GLU A 255 1.21 -13.09 20.27
CA GLU A 255 1.41 -14.50 20.65
C GLU A 255 1.08 -14.73 22.13
N ALA A 256 1.52 -13.83 23.02
CA ALA A 256 1.15 -13.86 24.43
C ALA A 256 -0.36 -13.75 24.61
N LYS A 257 -1.03 -12.82 23.92
CA LYS A 257 -2.49 -12.69 23.96
C LYS A 257 -3.18 -14.01 23.56
N VAL A 258 -2.75 -14.64 22.45
CA VAL A 258 -3.32 -15.92 21.98
C VAL A 258 -3.12 -17.03 22.99
N HIS A 259 -1.95 -17.09 23.64
CA HIS A 259 -1.67 -18.04 24.74
C HIS A 259 -2.58 -17.82 25.94
N ASP A 260 -2.71 -16.57 26.40
CA ASP A 260 -3.47 -16.22 27.61
C ASP A 260 -4.97 -16.52 27.47
N ILE A 261 -5.53 -16.38 26.27
CA ILE A 261 -6.93 -16.72 25.99
C ILE A 261 -7.11 -18.20 25.57
N GLY A 262 -6.06 -19.02 25.59
CA GLY A 262 -6.11 -20.43 25.21
C GLY A 262 -6.47 -20.69 23.75
N ALA A 263 -6.15 -19.76 22.84
CA ALA A 263 -6.58 -19.83 21.44
C ALA A 263 -5.57 -20.49 20.51
N GLY A 264 -4.44 -20.99 20.99
CA GLY A 264 -3.37 -21.56 20.17
C GLY A 264 -3.76 -22.77 19.31
N ALA A 265 -4.86 -23.45 19.64
CA ALA A 265 -5.35 -24.56 18.83
C ALA A 265 -6.03 -24.13 17.52
N TRP A 266 -6.40 -22.85 17.36
CA TRP A 266 -7.17 -22.38 16.23
C TRP A 266 -6.70 -21.01 15.65
N ILE A 267 -5.77 -20.32 16.32
CA ILE A 267 -5.08 -19.15 15.80
C ILE A 267 -3.63 -19.51 15.51
N GLN A 268 -3.19 -19.30 14.29
CA GLN A 268 -1.83 -19.61 13.85
C GLN A 268 -1.14 -18.36 13.33
N PHE A 269 0.09 -18.10 13.79
CA PHE A 269 1.01 -17.16 13.20
C PHE A 269 1.98 -17.91 12.27
N THR A 270 2.06 -17.51 10.99
CA THR A 270 2.93 -18.19 10.03
C THR A 270 4.27 -17.49 9.85
N GLY A 271 4.41 -16.26 10.40
CA GLY A 271 5.48 -15.40 9.94
C GLY A 271 5.27 -14.97 8.49
N ARG A 272 6.34 -14.56 7.82
CA ARG A 272 6.32 -14.28 6.38
C ARG A 272 6.30 -15.59 5.60
N VAL A 273 5.47 -15.66 4.59
CA VAL A 273 5.36 -16.79 3.66
C VAL A 273 5.83 -16.38 2.28
N ASP A 274 6.17 -17.33 1.44
CA ASP A 274 6.45 -17.04 0.04
C ASP A 274 5.17 -16.69 -0.74
N GLN A 275 5.35 -16.21 -1.97
CA GLN A 275 4.23 -15.69 -2.77
C GLN A 275 3.24 -16.78 -3.19
N ASN A 276 3.70 -18.03 -3.41
CA ASN A 276 2.83 -19.13 -3.80
C ASN A 276 1.99 -19.59 -2.60
N ASP A 277 2.62 -19.72 -1.44
CA ASP A 277 1.94 -20.05 -0.19
C ASP A 277 0.91 -18.97 0.17
N LEU A 278 1.23 -17.69 -0.08
CA LEU A 278 0.30 -16.59 0.15
C LEU A 278 -0.94 -16.69 -0.75
N VAL A 279 -0.75 -16.96 -2.05
CA VAL A 279 -1.84 -17.17 -2.99
C VAL A 279 -2.73 -18.34 -2.55
N ASP A 280 -2.13 -19.45 -2.13
CA ASP A 280 -2.86 -20.63 -1.68
C ASP A 280 -3.59 -20.39 -0.35
N LEU A 281 -3.02 -19.60 0.54
CA LEU A 281 -3.69 -19.13 1.77
C LEU A 281 -4.94 -18.32 1.46
N TYR A 282 -4.86 -17.35 0.54
CA TYR A 282 -6.03 -16.60 0.11
C TYR A 282 -7.08 -17.50 -0.54
N ARG A 283 -6.69 -18.39 -1.47
CA ARG A 283 -7.60 -19.28 -2.18
C ARG A 283 -8.38 -20.20 -1.25
N ARG A 284 -7.71 -20.81 -0.27
CA ARG A 284 -8.34 -21.75 0.66
C ARG A 284 -9.14 -21.10 1.78
N SER A 285 -8.86 -19.83 2.10
CA SER A 285 -9.59 -19.12 3.16
C SER A 285 -11.01 -18.76 2.73
N TRP A 286 -11.95 -18.79 3.66
CA TRP A 286 -13.31 -18.35 3.42
C TRP A 286 -13.42 -16.83 3.39
N LEU A 287 -12.64 -16.14 4.23
CA LEU A 287 -12.59 -14.68 4.29
C LEU A 287 -11.17 -14.16 4.44
N VAL A 288 -10.93 -12.98 3.87
CA VAL A 288 -9.81 -12.10 4.25
C VAL A 288 -10.33 -11.05 5.21
N VAL A 289 -9.62 -10.84 6.33
CA VAL A 289 -10.04 -9.88 7.35
C VAL A 289 -8.94 -8.86 7.63
N SER A 290 -9.32 -7.58 7.74
CA SER A 290 -8.44 -6.50 8.17
C SER A 290 -9.11 -5.64 9.24
N ALA A 291 -8.39 -5.44 10.37
CA ALA A 291 -8.84 -4.61 11.49
C ALA A 291 -8.10 -3.28 11.60
N SER A 292 -7.38 -2.85 10.54
CA SER A 292 -6.50 -1.68 10.56
C SER A 292 -7.21 -0.41 11.05
N LEU A 293 -6.44 0.43 11.73
CA LEU A 293 -6.87 1.77 12.13
C LEU A 293 -6.77 2.77 10.98
N ALA A 294 -5.73 2.62 10.16
CA ALA A 294 -5.48 3.46 9.00
C ALA A 294 -4.74 2.69 7.91
N GLU A 295 -5.10 2.96 6.67
CA GLU A 295 -4.54 2.40 5.44
C GLU A 295 -4.65 3.44 4.32
N GLY A 296 -3.71 3.40 3.38
CA GLY A 296 -3.88 4.11 2.10
C GLY A 296 -4.79 3.36 1.12
N TRP A 297 -4.79 2.01 1.22
CA TRP A 297 -5.54 1.15 0.28
C TRP A 297 -6.03 -0.15 0.95
N GLY A 298 -5.14 -1.00 1.43
CA GLY A 298 -5.46 -2.36 1.90
C GLY A 298 -5.20 -3.39 0.81
N LEU A 299 -3.94 -3.55 0.40
CA LEU A 299 -3.55 -4.49 -0.67
C LEU A 299 -4.00 -5.92 -0.40
N SER A 300 -3.92 -6.40 0.85
CA SER A 300 -4.36 -7.76 1.20
C SER A 300 -5.83 -8.03 0.87
N LEU A 301 -6.69 -7.00 0.92
CA LEU A 301 -8.10 -7.13 0.56
C LEU A 301 -8.28 -7.31 -0.95
N THR A 302 -7.52 -6.57 -1.78
CA THR A 302 -7.55 -6.71 -3.24
C THR A 302 -6.83 -7.98 -3.72
N GLU A 303 -5.78 -8.41 -3.04
CA GLU A 303 -5.10 -9.69 -3.30
C GLU A 303 -6.04 -10.87 -3.02
N GLY A 304 -6.72 -10.87 -1.88
CA GLY A 304 -7.74 -11.86 -1.56
C GLY A 304 -8.92 -11.85 -2.54
N ALA A 305 -9.38 -10.66 -2.93
CA ALA A 305 -10.41 -10.50 -3.96
C ALA A 305 -9.96 -11.12 -5.29
N GLY A 306 -8.71 -10.89 -5.71
CA GLY A 306 -8.12 -11.54 -6.89
C GLY A 306 -8.13 -13.05 -6.80
N CYS A 307 -7.98 -13.63 -5.62
CA CYS A 307 -8.06 -15.07 -5.37
C CYS A 307 -9.51 -15.59 -5.20
N GLY A 308 -10.54 -14.79 -5.44
CA GLY A 308 -11.94 -15.18 -5.28
C GLY A 308 -12.33 -15.36 -3.80
N THR A 309 -11.79 -14.54 -2.89
CA THR A 309 -12.06 -14.59 -1.46
C THR A 309 -12.70 -13.31 -0.98
N ALA A 310 -13.88 -13.43 -0.38
CA ALA A 310 -14.62 -12.31 0.18
C ALA A 310 -13.85 -11.67 1.35
N SER A 311 -14.12 -10.40 1.63
CA SER A 311 -13.46 -9.68 2.71
C SER A 311 -14.42 -9.08 3.72
N VAL A 312 -13.97 -9.01 4.97
CA VAL A 312 -14.58 -8.20 6.04
C VAL A 312 -13.49 -7.30 6.63
N ALA A 313 -13.72 -6.01 6.68
CA ALA A 313 -12.70 -5.07 7.16
C ALA A 313 -13.31 -3.95 7.99
N THR A 314 -12.48 -3.28 8.79
CA THR A 314 -12.90 -2.08 9.52
C THR A 314 -13.27 -0.95 8.56
N ASN A 315 -14.30 -0.18 8.92
CA ASN A 315 -14.83 0.93 8.14
C ASN A 315 -13.92 2.18 8.22
N ILE A 316 -12.79 2.13 7.52
CA ILE A 316 -11.84 3.24 7.42
C ILE A 316 -11.69 3.72 5.98
N ARG A 317 -11.23 4.95 5.79
CA ARG A 317 -11.10 5.57 4.45
C ARG A 317 -10.34 4.69 3.46
N GLY A 318 -9.19 4.12 3.85
CA GLY A 318 -8.40 3.25 2.98
C GLY A 318 -9.14 1.98 2.57
N HIS A 319 -9.86 1.33 3.48
CA HIS A 319 -10.65 0.14 3.15
C HIS A 319 -11.84 0.45 2.24
N ARG A 320 -12.49 1.62 2.39
CA ARG A 320 -13.55 2.07 1.45
C ARG A 320 -13.06 2.23 0.02
N SER A 321 -11.76 2.37 -0.19
CA SER A 321 -11.15 2.47 -1.52
C SER A 321 -11.00 1.10 -2.18
N SER A 322 -10.63 0.08 -1.41
CA SER A 322 -10.45 -1.30 -1.90
C SER A 322 -11.73 -2.12 -1.84
N VAL A 323 -12.65 -1.82 -0.92
CA VAL A 323 -13.90 -2.54 -0.69
C VAL A 323 -15.11 -1.62 -0.85
N VAL A 324 -16.08 -2.02 -1.64
CA VAL A 324 -17.40 -1.41 -1.73
C VAL A 324 -18.32 -2.16 -0.77
N ASP A 325 -18.73 -1.49 0.31
CA ASP A 325 -19.51 -2.10 1.38
C ASP A 325 -20.81 -2.74 0.89
N GLY A 326 -21.08 -3.97 1.33
CA GLY A 326 -22.22 -4.78 0.93
C GLY A 326 -22.19 -5.30 -0.51
N VAL A 327 -21.18 -4.92 -1.33
CA VAL A 327 -21.05 -5.30 -2.73
C VAL A 327 -19.82 -6.18 -2.98
N THR A 328 -18.62 -5.69 -2.60
CA THR A 328 -17.36 -6.43 -2.82
C THR A 328 -16.72 -6.92 -1.51
N GLY A 329 -17.38 -6.72 -0.39
CA GLY A 329 -16.98 -7.09 0.95
C GLY A 329 -17.88 -6.40 1.96
N VAL A 330 -17.58 -6.55 3.24
CA VAL A 330 -18.31 -5.90 4.33
C VAL A 330 -17.36 -4.99 5.09
N LEU A 331 -17.79 -3.75 5.30
CA LEU A 331 -17.11 -2.78 6.16
C LEU A 331 -17.89 -2.64 7.47
N ALA A 332 -17.20 -2.80 8.59
CA ALA A 332 -17.79 -2.77 9.92
C ALA A 332 -17.07 -1.78 10.83
N GLU A 333 -17.81 -1.17 11.76
CA GLU A 333 -17.16 -0.43 12.83
C GLU A 333 -16.35 -1.40 13.70
N PRO A 334 -15.29 -0.95 14.38
CA PRO A 334 -14.44 -1.81 15.18
C PRO A 334 -15.19 -2.68 16.19
N ALA A 335 -16.23 -2.15 16.81
CA ALA A 335 -17.05 -2.89 17.79
C ALA A 335 -17.88 -4.01 17.15
N ASP A 336 -18.25 -3.86 15.88
CA ASP A 336 -19.16 -4.77 15.18
C ASP A 336 -18.40 -5.79 14.29
N LEU A 337 -17.06 -5.73 14.29
CA LEU A 337 -16.23 -6.55 13.39
C LEU A 337 -16.47 -8.06 13.58
N GLY A 338 -16.61 -8.53 14.82
CA GLY A 338 -16.85 -9.92 15.15
C GLY A 338 -18.18 -10.44 14.61
N ASP A 339 -19.25 -9.67 14.80
CA ASP A 339 -20.59 -9.99 14.30
C ASP A 339 -20.65 -9.95 12.76
N ALA A 340 -19.94 -8.99 12.15
CA ALA A 340 -19.83 -8.91 10.69
C ALA A 340 -19.13 -10.15 10.10
N ILE A 341 -18.04 -10.60 10.72
CA ILE A 341 -17.35 -11.84 10.35
C ILE A 341 -18.29 -13.04 10.48
N ALA A 342 -18.95 -13.19 11.64
CA ALA A 342 -19.88 -14.30 11.90
C ALA A 342 -21.02 -14.35 10.87
N ARG A 343 -21.62 -13.19 10.57
CA ARG A 343 -22.71 -13.06 9.57
C ARG A 343 -22.29 -13.52 8.18
N VAL A 344 -21.11 -13.11 7.71
CA VAL A 344 -20.63 -13.50 6.38
C VAL A 344 -20.21 -14.97 6.34
N LEU A 345 -19.61 -15.49 7.42
CA LEU A 345 -19.28 -16.92 7.54
C LEU A 345 -20.51 -17.81 7.50
N ALA A 346 -21.59 -17.42 8.17
CA ALA A 346 -22.83 -18.18 8.25
C ALA A 346 -23.65 -18.20 6.93
N ASN A 347 -23.40 -17.25 6.02
CA ASN A 347 -24.17 -17.09 4.79
C ASN A 347 -23.31 -17.37 3.54
N HIS A 348 -23.36 -18.59 3.04
CA HIS A 348 -22.60 -19.03 1.86
C HIS A 348 -22.94 -18.19 0.61
N ALA A 349 -24.24 -17.96 0.36
CA ALA A 349 -24.67 -17.22 -0.83
C ALA A 349 -24.16 -15.76 -0.81
N LEU A 350 -24.22 -15.09 0.35
CA LEU A 350 -23.66 -13.75 0.52
C LEU A 350 -22.13 -13.76 0.30
N ARG A 351 -21.44 -14.73 0.87
CA ARG A 351 -19.99 -14.85 0.72
C ARG A 351 -19.57 -15.01 -0.73
N ASP A 352 -20.27 -15.86 -1.48
CA ASP A 352 -19.99 -16.10 -2.90
C ASP A 352 -20.33 -14.87 -3.76
N GLN A 353 -21.42 -14.19 -3.45
CA GLN A 353 -21.79 -12.92 -4.11
C GLN A 353 -20.70 -11.86 -3.92
N LEU A 354 -20.26 -11.64 -2.68
CA LEU A 354 -19.23 -10.67 -2.35
C LEU A 354 -17.90 -11.03 -3.03
N ALA A 355 -17.49 -12.31 -2.99
CA ALA A 355 -16.26 -12.78 -3.60
C ALA A 355 -16.25 -12.58 -5.12
N SER A 356 -17.35 -12.94 -5.80
CA SER A 356 -17.47 -12.79 -7.25
C SER A 356 -17.45 -11.32 -7.69
N ALA A 357 -18.14 -10.44 -6.96
CA ALA A 357 -18.15 -9.02 -7.25
C ALA A 357 -16.77 -8.37 -6.97
N ALA A 358 -16.09 -8.80 -5.90
CA ALA A 358 -14.75 -8.33 -5.56
C ALA A 358 -13.74 -8.74 -6.63
N GLU A 359 -13.75 -10.00 -7.06
CA GLU A 359 -12.90 -10.51 -8.14
C GLU A 359 -13.13 -9.74 -9.45
N ALA A 360 -14.38 -9.54 -9.85
CA ALA A 360 -14.71 -8.78 -11.05
C ALA A 360 -14.17 -7.35 -10.99
N ARG A 361 -14.25 -6.69 -9.81
CA ARG A 361 -13.74 -5.35 -9.60
C ARG A 361 -12.21 -5.27 -9.75
N VAL A 362 -11.46 -6.19 -9.14
CA VAL A 362 -9.98 -6.12 -9.12
C VAL A 362 -9.33 -6.55 -10.44
N ARG A 363 -10.06 -7.20 -11.32
CA ARG A 363 -9.55 -7.59 -12.67
C ARG A 363 -9.05 -6.39 -13.48
N SER A 364 -9.66 -5.22 -13.32
CA SER A 364 -9.23 -3.97 -13.99
C SER A 364 -8.16 -3.21 -13.21
N MET A 365 -7.89 -3.60 -11.97
CA MET A 365 -6.89 -2.96 -11.12
C MET A 365 -5.52 -3.64 -11.32
N THR A 366 -4.84 -3.33 -12.41
CA THR A 366 -3.53 -3.88 -12.72
C THR A 366 -2.41 -2.92 -12.33
N TRP A 367 -1.24 -3.46 -12.02
CA TRP A 367 -0.05 -2.62 -11.80
C TRP A 367 0.36 -1.86 -13.06
N ASP A 368 -0.03 -2.37 -14.23
CA ASP A 368 0.23 -1.71 -15.52
C ASP A 368 -0.65 -0.47 -15.66
N ALA A 369 -1.94 -0.57 -15.33
CA ALA A 369 -2.85 0.58 -15.29
C ALA A 369 -2.39 1.63 -14.26
N SER A 370 -1.89 1.18 -13.10
CA SER A 370 -1.33 2.07 -12.07
C SER A 370 -0.10 2.80 -12.60
N ALA A 371 0.90 2.09 -13.14
CA ALA A 371 2.12 2.68 -13.68
C ALA A 371 1.83 3.65 -14.84
N LEU A 372 0.90 3.30 -15.72
CA LEU A 372 0.43 4.14 -16.82
C LEU A 372 -0.24 5.41 -16.29
N GLY A 373 -1.14 5.28 -15.30
CA GLY A 373 -1.83 6.40 -14.67
C GLY A 373 -0.86 7.42 -14.07
N ILE A 374 0.16 6.94 -13.36
CA ILE A 374 1.20 7.79 -12.75
C ILE A 374 2.02 8.47 -13.86
N LEU A 375 2.41 7.74 -14.92
CA LEU A 375 3.19 8.29 -16.04
C LEU A 375 2.41 9.36 -16.80
N ARG A 376 1.10 9.21 -16.96
CA ARG A 376 0.21 10.24 -17.55
C ARG A 376 0.27 11.56 -16.76
N VAL A 377 0.29 11.48 -15.42
CA VAL A 377 0.41 12.68 -14.59
C VAL A 377 1.78 13.31 -14.75
N LEU A 378 2.86 12.53 -14.77
CA LEU A 378 4.21 13.05 -15.04
C LEU A 378 4.30 13.71 -16.42
N ALA A 379 3.73 13.10 -17.45
CA ALA A 379 3.76 13.62 -18.80
C ALA A 379 3.07 15.00 -18.95
N LYS A 380 2.05 15.29 -18.15
CA LYS A 380 1.41 16.62 -18.10
C LYS A 380 2.33 17.69 -17.55
N THR A 381 3.29 17.34 -16.70
CA THR A 381 4.25 18.30 -16.12
C THR A 381 5.39 18.66 -17.07
N ALA A 382 5.53 17.91 -18.13
CA ALA A 382 6.58 18.05 -19.14
C ALA A 382 6.13 18.84 -20.39
N GLN A 383 4.96 19.46 -20.31
CA GLN A 383 4.39 20.27 -21.41
C GLN A 383 5.01 21.65 -21.50
#